data_ef613f61c4f3c25f888d5f8eadc2bb84
#
_entry.id   ef613f61c4f3c25f888d5f8eadc2bb84
#
_cell.length_a   1.000
_cell.length_b   1.000
_cell.length_c   1.000
_cell.angle_alpha   90.00
_cell.angle_beta   90.00
_cell.angle_gamma   90.00
#
_symmetry.space_group_name_H-M   'P 1'
#
loop_
_entity.id
_entity.type
_entity.pdbx_description
1 polymer ?
#
loop_
_entity_poly.entity_id
_entity_poly.type
_entity_poly.pdbx_seq_one_letter_code
_entity_poly.pdbx_strand_id
1 'polypeptide(L)'
;MLFTNMRLQYSIADISNFLRARGLAAKADAAIDQAKFQEVIANHASEGYDSYKYFDKQLWLRSKMMRAVELGLDKAPPLSVLDIGCGAGYFLYCCKYLGHDVHGIDLPHYEFYRDMIALFGIPRTGFRIEPYKRLPALGKRFDIVTAHQICFNGHKTEQMWGPDEWEFMLSDLEKNLLEPGGTIALEFNEEPEIGFYTKEVRQYFESRSARIFRGRVFLAGEDPLIAPQHRPVAARAL
;
A
#
# COMPACT_ATOMS: atom_id res chain seq x y z
N MET A 1 -21.08 0.92 -35.73
CA MET A 1 -21.41 2.08 -34.91
C MET A 1 -22.08 1.59 -33.63
N LEU A 2 -21.31 1.24 -32.64
CA LEU A 2 -21.78 0.74 -31.33
C LEU A 2 -20.90 1.39 -30.27
N PHE A 3 -21.25 2.64 -29.95
CA PHE A 3 -20.77 3.27 -28.70
C PHE A 3 -21.69 2.77 -27.59
N THR A 4 -21.31 1.66 -26.98
CA THR A 4 -21.95 1.16 -25.77
C THR A 4 -21.58 2.05 -24.60
N ASN A 5 -22.56 2.68 -24.00
CA ASN A 5 -22.52 3.49 -22.80
C ASN A 5 -21.74 2.80 -21.69
N MET A 6 -20.48 3.14 -21.52
CA MET A 6 -19.75 2.93 -20.28
C MET A 6 -20.32 3.94 -19.26
N ARG A 7 -21.40 3.58 -18.58
CA ARG A 7 -21.86 4.33 -17.40
C ARG A 7 -20.76 4.24 -16.37
N LEU A 8 -20.00 5.32 -16.24
CA LEU A 8 -19.10 5.60 -15.12
C LEU A 8 -19.94 5.62 -13.84
N GLN A 9 -20.05 4.48 -13.17
CA GLN A 9 -20.68 4.39 -11.85
C GLN A 9 -19.66 4.79 -10.78
N TYR A 10 -19.16 6.01 -10.82
CA TYR A 10 -18.53 6.62 -9.67
C TYR A 10 -19.63 7.12 -8.73
N SER A 11 -19.60 6.69 -7.48
CA SER A 11 -20.47 7.26 -6.47
C SER A 11 -20.05 8.71 -6.18
N ILE A 12 -20.96 9.54 -5.67
CA ILE A 12 -20.62 10.90 -5.20
C ILE A 12 -19.49 10.85 -4.18
N ALA A 13 -19.44 9.80 -3.34
CA ALA A 13 -18.39 9.57 -2.38
C ALA A 13 -17.02 9.34 -3.05
N ASP A 14 -16.97 8.61 -4.17
CA ASP A 14 -15.73 8.38 -4.91
C ASP A 14 -15.19 9.67 -5.51
N ILE A 15 -16.05 10.51 -6.07
CA ILE A 15 -15.68 11.82 -6.62
C ILE A 15 -15.18 12.72 -5.50
N SER A 16 -15.88 12.76 -4.36
CA SER A 16 -15.47 13.55 -3.18
C SER A 16 -14.10 13.10 -2.65
N ASN A 17 -13.88 11.78 -2.53
CA ASN A 17 -12.60 11.22 -2.09
C ASN A 17 -11.48 11.57 -3.07
N PHE A 18 -11.75 11.48 -4.39
CA PHE A 18 -10.77 11.85 -5.42
C PHE A 18 -10.35 13.32 -5.33
N LEU A 19 -11.32 14.24 -5.24
CA LEU A 19 -11.03 15.67 -5.14
C LEU A 19 -10.27 16.01 -3.86
N ARG A 20 -10.65 15.38 -2.74
CA ARG A 20 -9.97 15.54 -1.45
C ARG A 20 -8.54 15.02 -1.50
N ALA A 21 -8.32 13.80 -2.00
CA ALA A 21 -6.99 13.22 -2.16
C ALA A 21 -6.09 14.08 -3.04
N ARG A 22 -6.63 14.62 -4.16
CA ARG A 22 -5.89 15.53 -5.04
C ARG A 22 -5.47 16.80 -4.34
N GLY A 23 -6.37 17.42 -3.55
CA GLY A 23 -6.06 18.62 -2.78
C GLY A 23 -4.99 18.37 -1.70
N LEU A 24 -5.09 17.26 -0.98
CA LEU A 24 -4.11 16.84 0.03
C LEU A 24 -2.76 16.52 -0.60
N ALA A 25 -2.73 15.82 -1.75
CA ALA A 25 -1.50 15.50 -2.46
C ALA A 25 -0.76 16.76 -2.92
N ALA A 26 -1.48 17.79 -3.41
CA ALA A 26 -0.86 19.06 -3.81
C ALA A 26 -0.23 19.79 -2.61
N LYS A 27 -0.88 19.76 -1.45
CA LYS A 27 -0.32 20.34 -0.21
C LYS A 27 0.89 19.56 0.29
N ALA A 28 0.83 18.22 0.23
CA ALA A 28 1.95 17.35 0.59
C ALA A 28 3.15 17.56 -0.35
N ASP A 29 2.91 17.73 -1.66
CA ASP A 29 3.97 18.07 -2.65
C ASP A 29 4.66 19.39 -2.30
N ALA A 30 3.90 20.42 -1.95
CA ALA A 30 4.44 21.73 -1.58
C ALA A 30 5.28 21.69 -0.28
N ALA A 31 5.05 20.70 0.58
CA ALA A 31 5.79 20.53 1.84
C ALA A 31 7.11 19.76 1.66
N ILE A 32 7.37 19.15 0.50
CA ILE A 32 8.64 18.49 0.19
C ILE A 32 9.72 19.54 -0.07
N ASP A 33 10.93 19.33 0.45
CA ASP A 33 12.11 20.08 0.06
C ASP A 33 12.43 19.81 -1.41
N GLN A 34 12.03 20.75 -2.27
CA GLN A 34 12.14 20.61 -3.72
C GLN A 34 13.59 20.52 -4.19
N ALA A 35 14.50 21.25 -3.54
CA ALA A 35 15.91 21.26 -3.90
C ALA A 35 16.55 19.89 -3.61
N LYS A 36 16.30 19.35 -2.41
CA LYS A 36 16.77 18.00 -2.06
C LYS A 36 16.12 16.91 -2.91
N PHE A 37 14.84 17.05 -3.25
CA PHE A 37 14.21 16.11 -4.17
C PHE A 37 14.91 16.09 -5.53
N GLN A 38 15.23 17.25 -6.10
CA GLN A 38 15.95 17.32 -7.37
C GLN A 38 17.37 16.76 -7.27
N GLU A 39 18.03 16.96 -6.13
CA GLU A 39 19.35 16.35 -5.87
C GLU A 39 19.27 14.82 -5.87
N VAL A 40 18.30 14.24 -5.17
CA VAL A 40 18.06 12.79 -5.18
C VAL A 40 17.81 12.27 -6.60
N ILE A 41 16.95 12.95 -7.38
CA ILE A 41 16.68 12.57 -8.77
C ILE A 41 17.96 12.62 -9.61
N ALA A 42 18.75 13.68 -9.50
CA ALA A 42 19.99 13.85 -10.27
C ALA A 42 21.02 12.74 -9.94
N ASN A 43 21.15 12.37 -8.67
CA ASN A 43 22.07 11.32 -8.22
C ASN A 43 21.71 9.94 -8.77
N HIS A 44 20.43 9.69 -9.05
CA HIS A 44 19.91 8.40 -9.52
C HIS A 44 19.43 8.41 -10.98
N ALA A 45 19.68 9.49 -11.74
CA ALA A 45 19.19 9.66 -13.12
C ALA A 45 19.71 8.60 -14.11
N SER A 46 20.85 7.98 -13.82
CA SER A 46 21.44 6.91 -14.65
C SER A 46 20.97 5.51 -14.25
N GLU A 47 20.25 5.36 -13.15
CA GLU A 47 19.68 4.09 -12.72
C GLU A 47 18.50 3.73 -13.64
N GLY A 48 18.30 2.42 -13.86
CA GLY A 48 17.28 1.93 -14.77
C GLY A 48 15.84 2.26 -14.37
N TYR A 49 14.88 1.68 -15.10
CA TYR A 49 13.43 1.92 -14.99
C TYR A 49 12.88 1.83 -13.56
N ASP A 50 13.46 1.00 -12.71
CA ASP A 50 12.97 0.80 -11.34
C ASP A 50 13.10 2.04 -10.46
N SER A 51 14.09 2.89 -10.68
CA SER A 51 14.21 4.19 -10.01
C SER A 51 13.44 5.28 -10.77
N TYR A 52 13.61 5.33 -12.09
CA TYR A 52 13.02 6.36 -12.94
C TYR A 52 11.49 6.48 -12.83
N LYS A 53 10.77 5.37 -12.68
CA LYS A 53 9.30 5.38 -12.52
C LYS A 53 8.82 6.21 -11.32
N TYR A 54 9.66 6.43 -10.31
CA TYR A 54 9.33 7.20 -9.10
C TYR A 54 9.66 8.69 -9.20
N PHE A 55 10.26 9.15 -10.31
CA PHE A 55 10.64 10.55 -10.49
C PHE A 55 9.44 11.48 -10.71
N ASP A 56 8.32 10.96 -11.21
CA ASP A 56 7.06 11.69 -11.24
C ASP A 56 6.40 11.69 -9.85
N LYS A 57 6.90 12.56 -8.96
CA LYS A 57 6.38 12.65 -7.59
C LYS A 57 4.90 13.03 -7.54
N GLN A 58 4.39 13.81 -8.50
CA GLN A 58 2.99 14.21 -8.51
C GLN A 58 2.08 13.02 -8.77
N LEU A 59 2.46 12.15 -9.71
CA LEU A 59 1.74 10.91 -9.97
C LEU A 59 1.68 10.02 -8.72
N TRP A 60 2.83 9.82 -8.09
CA TRP A 60 2.93 8.96 -6.91
C TRP A 60 2.21 9.54 -5.70
N LEU A 61 2.38 10.83 -5.41
CA LEU A 61 1.67 11.48 -4.31
C LEU A 61 0.15 11.41 -4.49
N ARG A 62 -0.38 11.66 -5.69
CA ARG A 62 -1.82 11.55 -5.97
C ARG A 62 -2.31 10.13 -5.76
N SER A 63 -1.60 9.15 -6.31
CA SER A 63 -1.95 7.73 -6.20
C SER A 63 -1.94 7.28 -4.74
N LYS A 64 -0.86 7.57 -3.99
CA LYS A 64 -0.71 7.11 -2.60
C LYS A 64 -1.56 7.88 -1.61
N MET A 65 -1.80 9.18 -1.85
CA MET A 65 -2.79 9.95 -1.07
C MET A 65 -4.21 9.41 -1.27
N MET A 66 -4.57 8.97 -2.48
CA MET A 66 -5.85 8.30 -2.71
C MET A 66 -5.96 7.04 -1.84
N ARG A 67 -4.90 6.22 -1.74
CA ARG A 67 -4.89 5.04 -0.85
C ARG A 67 -5.07 5.42 0.62
N ALA A 68 -4.41 6.48 1.07
CA ALA A 68 -4.59 6.99 2.43
C ALA A 68 -6.03 7.46 2.70
N VAL A 69 -6.65 8.18 1.75
CA VAL A 69 -8.05 8.61 1.85
C VAL A 69 -9.03 7.44 1.79
N GLU A 70 -8.79 6.44 0.95
CA GLU A 70 -9.59 5.21 0.87
C GLU A 70 -9.54 4.41 2.19
N LEU A 71 -8.42 4.43 2.88
CA LEU A 71 -8.27 3.87 4.24
C LEU A 71 -8.84 4.77 5.32
N GLY A 72 -9.34 5.96 4.99
CA GLY A 72 -9.89 6.91 5.97
C GLY A 72 -8.85 7.66 6.81
N LEU A 73 -7.55 7.53 6.47
CA LEU A 73 -6.45 8.11 7.24
C LEU A 73 -6.49 9.63 7.32
N ASP A 74 -7.06 10.30 6.33
CA ASP A 74 -7.23 11.77 6.33
C ASP A 74 -8.23 12.31 7.36
N LYS A 75 -8.99 11.42 7.99
CA LYS A 75 -10.00 11.75 9.01
C LYS A 75 -9.77 11.03 10.34
N ALA A 76 -8.88 10.05 10.35
CA ALA A 76 -8.56 9.30 11.56
C ALA A 76 -7.74 10.15 12.55
N PRO A 77 -7.82 9.87 13.84
CA PRO A 77 -6.82 10.36 14.79
C PRO A 77 -5.42 9.85 14.41
N PRO A 78 -4.34 10.39 15.01
CA PRO A 78 -3.00 9.84 14.78
C PRO A 78 -2.95 8.34 15.05
N LEU A 79 -2.52 7.58 14.06
CA LEU A 79 -2.37 6.11 14.08
C LEU A 79 -0.92 5.75 13.76
N SER A 80 -0.53 4.53 14.13
CA SER A 80 0.74 3.93 13.73
C SER A 80 0.55 3.07 12.47
N VAL A 81 1.35 3.35 11.43
CA VAL A 81 1.24 2.73 10.10
C VAL A 81 2.55 2.06 9.71
N LEU A 82 2.49 0.77 9.41
CA LEU A 82 3.58 0.00 8.82
C LEU A 82 3.29 -0.25 7.33
N ASP A 83 4.27 0.02 6.46
CA ASP A 83 4.18 -0.35 5.04
C ASP A 83 5.27 -1.35 4.67
N ILE A 84 4.87 -2.52 4.19
CA ILE A 84 5.74 -3.65 3.85
C ILE A 84 5.99 -3.63 2.34
N GLY A 85 7.27 -3.52 1.94
CA GLY A 85 7.64 -3.23 0.56
C GLY A 85 7.39 -1.75 0.23
N CYS A 86 7.80 -0.85 1.12
CA CYS A 86 7.46 0.57 1.05
C CYS A 86 8.09 1.33 -0.14
N GLY A 87 9.06 0.74 -0.85
CA GLY A 87 9.72 1.33 -2.02
C GLY A 87 10.31 2.70 -1.71
N ALA A 88 10.01 3.67 -2.57
CA ALA A 88 10.43 5.07 -2.41
C ALA A 88 9.67 5.83 -1.30
N GLY A 89 8.78 5.18 -0.53
CA GLY A 89 8.15 5.74 0.66
C GLY A 89 7.02 6.73 0.44
N TYR A 90 6.51 6.91 -0.75
CA TYR A 90 5.45 7.89 -1.04
C TYR A 90 4.16 7.67 -0.24
N PHE A 91 3.75 6.42 0.01
CA PHE A 91 2.57 6.15 0.82
C PHE A 91 2.80 6.57 2.28
N LEU A 92 3.92 6.16 2.85
CA LEU A 92 4.29 6.53 4.22
C LEU A 92 4.49 8.04 4.37
N TYR A 93 5.01 8.73 3.35
CA TYR A 93 5.09 10.17 3.36
C TYR A 93 3.69 10.81 3.38
N CYS A 94 2.73 10.31 2.60
CA CYS A 94 1.35 10.77 2.68
C CYS A 94 0.75 10.55 4.08
N CYS A 95 0.95 9.38 4.68
CA CYS A 95 0.48 9.09 6.04
C CYS A 95 1.12 10.02 7.08
N LYS A 96 2.45 10.24 7.00
CA LYS A 96 3.18 11.17 7.87
C LYS A 96 2.66 12.61 7.73
N TYR A 97 2.43 13.05 6.49
CA TYR A 97 1.85 14.37 6.21
C TYR A 97 0.46 14.54 6.84
N LEU A 98 -0.32 13.47 6.91
CA LEU A 98 -1.64 13.44 7.56
C LEU A 98 -1.55 13.35 9.10
N GLY A 99 -0.35 13.25 9.69
CA GLY A 99 -0.14 13.25 11.14
C GLY A 99 -0.01 11.87 11.77
N HIS A 100 0.19 10.81 10.97
CA HIS A 100 0.38 9.45 11.46
C HIS A 100 1.85 9.15 11.77
N ASP A 101 2.08 8.25 12.72
CA ASP A 101 3.40 7.65 12.99
C ASP A 101 3.64 6.53 11.99
N VAL A 102 4.78 6.52 11.30
CA VAL A 102 5.03 5.66 10.15
C VAL A 102 6.31 4.86 10.28
N HIS A 103 6.33 3.67 9.70
CA HIS A 103 7.53 2.84 9.58
C HIS A 103 7.49 2.05 8.27
N GLY A 104 8.63 1.90 7.59
CA GLY A 104 8.75 1.13 6.36
C GLY A 104 9.63 -0.10 6.51
N ILE A 105 9.27 -1.19 5.83
CA ILE A 105 10.15 -2.35 5.61
C ILE A 105 10.37 -2.48 4.11
N ASP A 106 11.63 -2.60 3.68
CA ASP A 106 11.97 -2.88 2.27
C ASP A 106 13.38 -3.45 2.14
N LEU A 107 13.73 -3.89 0.95
CA LEU A 107 15.06 -4.42 0.62
C LEU A 107 16.18 -3.42 0.98
N PRO A 108 17.26 -3.86 1.64
CA PRO A 108 18.30 -2.95 2.14
C PRO A 108 19.12 -2.28 1.02
N HIS A 109 19.17 -2.87 -0.18
CA HIS A 109 20.19 -2.58 -1.20
C HIS A 109 19.82 -1.48 -2.21
N TYR A 110 18.60 -0.99 -2.23
CA TYR A 110 18.20 0.05 -3.18
C TYR A 110 18.54 1.44 -2.63
N GLU A 111 19.61 2.03 -3.16
CA GLU A 111 20.10 3.35 -2.72
C GLU A 111 19.08 4.45 -2.98
N PHE A 112 18.46 4.45 -4.14
CA PHE A 112 17.38 5.39 -4.45
C PHE A 112 16.25 5.36 -3.39
N TYR A 113 15.80 4.17 -2.98
CA TYR A 113 14.75 4.08 -1.95
C TYR A 113 15.23 4.60 -0.60
N ARG A 114 16.50 4.34 -0.24
CA ARG A 114 17.10 4.86 0.98
C ARG A 114 17.10 6.39 0.98
N ASP A 115 17.51 7.01 -0.13
CA ASP A 115 17.66 8.45 -0.22
C ASP A 115 16.29 9.15 -0.27
N MET A 116 15.29 8.56 -0.93
CA MET A 116 13.91 9.04 -0.90
C MET A 116 13.28 8.94 0.50
N ILE A 117 13.48 7.82 1.19
CA ILE A 117 13.01 7.61 2.55
C ILE A 117 13.67 8.61 3.52
N ALA A 118 14.97 8.88 3.35
CA ALA A 118 15.70 9.88 4.12
C ALA A 118 15.17 11.29 3.86
N LEU A 119 14.92 11.65 2.59
CA LEU A 119 14.29 12.92 2.21
C LEU A 119 12.94 13.12 2.92
N PHE A 120 12.13 12.08 2.97
CA PHE A 120 10.81 12.11 3.64
C PHE A 120 10.90 11.99 5.16
N GLY A 121 12.10 11.69 5.70
CA GLY A 121 12.34 11.51 7.14
C GLY A 121 11.50 10.36 7.71
N ILE A 122 11.45 9.21 7.03
CA ILE A 122 10.68 8.03 7.40
C ILE A 122 11.61 7.00 8.05
N PRO A 123 11.28 6.47 9.24
CA PRO A 123 11.96 5.30 9.79
C PRO A 123 11.81 4.08 8.89
N ARG A 124 12.92 3.38 8.58
CA ARG A 124 12.93 2.22 7.70
C ARG A 124 13.81 1.11 8.24
N THR A 125 13.33 -0.13 8.12
CA THR A 125 14.07 -1.35 8.40
C THR A 125 14.39 -2.07 7.08
N GLY A 126 15.69 -2.28 6.83
CA GLY A 126 16.14 -3.07 5.68
C GLY A 126 15.93 -4.56 5.92
N PHE A 127 15.02 -5.19 5.14
CA PHE A 127 14.71 -6.62 5.26
C PHE A 127 14.20 -7.19 3.95
N ARG A 128 14.66 -8.40 3.59
CA ARG A 128 14.11 -9.17 2.48
C ARG A 128 12.97 -10.04 2.97
N ILE A 129 11.77 -9.78 2.48
CA ILE A 129 10.59 -10.59 2.78
C ILE A 129 10.67 -11.86 1.94
N GLU A 130 10.57 -13.00 2.61
CA GLU A 130 10.66 -14.34 2.02
C GLU A 130 9.58 -15.23 2.63
N PRO A 131 9.10 -16.27 1.91
CA PRO A 131 8.12 -17.20 2.46
C PRO A 131 8.66 -17.88 3.72
N TYR A 132 7.79 -18.10 4.70
CA TYR A 132 8.09 -18.75 5.98
C TYR A 132 9.18 -18.08 6.82
N LYS A 133 9.51 -16.82 6.53
CA LYS A 133 10.48 -16.05 7.30
C LYS A 133 9.78 -14.94 8.08
N ARG A 134 9.96 -14.94 9.39
CA ARG A 134 9.37 -13.91 10.27
C ARG A 134 9.91 -12.53 9.94
N LEU A 135 9.02 -11.55 10.03
CA LEU A 135 9.38 -10.15 9.91
C LEU A 135 10.25 -9.70 11.10
N PRO A 136 11.06 -8.65 10.94
CA PRO A 136 11.90 -8.14 12.00
C PRO A 136 11.06 -7.59 13.16
N ALA A 137 11.52 -7.78 14.39
CA ALA A 137 10.93 -7.14 15.54
C ALA A 137 11.18 -5.62 15.48
N LEU A 138 10.12 -4.81 15.47
CA LEU A 138 10.22 -3.35 15.36
C LEU A 138 10.06 -2.63 16.71
N GLY A 139 9.94 -3.39 17.81
CA GLY A 139 9.80 -2.84 19.17
C GLY A 139 8.45 -2.17 19.45
N LYS A 140 7.53 -2.18 18.50
CA LYS A 140 6.14 -1.67 18.63
C LYS A 140 5.20 -2.42 17.72
N ARG A 141 3.89 -2.26 17.95
CA ARG A 141 2.82 -2.73 17.08
C ARG A 141 2.22 -1.55 16.31
N PHE A 142 1.43 -1.87 15.30
CA PHE A 142 0.86 -0.90 14.37
C PHE A 142 -0.65 -1.06 14.28
N ASP A 143 -1.37 0.06 14.24
CA ASP A 143 -2.81 0.08 14.02
C ASP A 143 -3.17 -0.37 12.60
N ILE A 144 -2.27 -0.06 11.64
CA ILE A 144 -2.45 -0.42 10.24
C ILE A 144 -1.15 -0.98 9.68
N VAL A 145 -1.29 -2.11 8.99
CA VAL A 145 -0.22 -2.70 8.19
C VAL A 145 -0.66 -2.71 6.73
N THR A 146 0.17 -2.14 5.85
CA THR A 146 -0.09 -2.09 4.42
C THR A 146 0.99 -2.81 3.63
N ALA A 147 0.65 -3.28 2.44
CA ALA A 147 1.60 -3.68 1.40
C ALA A 147 0.98 -3.32 0.03
N HIS A 148 1.59 -2.38 -0.67
CA HIS A 148 1.07 -1.87 -1.93
C HIS A 148 1.87 -2.37 -3.12
N GLN A 149 1.17 -2.86 -4.16
CA GLN A 149 1.79 -3.36 -5.39
C GLN A 149 2.83 -4.45 -5.07
N ILE A 150 2.36 -5.48 -4.34
CA ILE A 150 3.18 -6.54 -3.77
C ILE A 150 4.01 -7.24 -4.84
N CYS A 151 5.32 -7.32 -4.62
CA CYS A 151 6.26 -8.05 -5.47
C CYS A 151 6.96 -9.21 -4.73
N PHE A 152 6.97 -9.19 -3.41
CA PHE A 152 7.67 -10.19 -2.59
C PHE A 152 6.98 -11.56 -2.57
N ASN A 153 5.75 -11.66 -3.06
CA ASN A 153 4.95 -12.89 -3.14
C ASN A 153 5.29 -13.76 -4.37
N GLY A 154 6.44 -13.57 -4.99
CA GLY A 154 6.79 -14.27 -6.22
C GLY A 154 6.16 -13.69 -7.49
N HIS A 155 5.78 -12.39 -7.45
CA HIS A 155 5.27 -11.66 -8.62
C HIS A 155 6.10 -11.90 -9.87
N LYS A 156 5.46 -12.23 -10.99
CA LYS A 156 6.05 -12.58 -12.29
C LYS A 156 6.95 -13.83 -12.28
N THR A 157 6.71 -14.74 -11.36
CA THR A 157 7.42 -16.04 -11.32
C THR A 157 6.41 -17.18 -11.18
N GLU A 158 6.86 -18.40 -11.48
CA GLU A 158 6.06 -19.61 -11.24
C GLU A 158 5.93 -19.96 -9.75
N GLN A 159 6.62 -19.22 -8.88
CA GLN A 159 6.70 -19.46 -7.45
C GLN A 159 5.85 -18.42 -6.66
N MET A 160 4.71 -18.05 -7.21
CA MET A 160 3.78 -17.18 -6.47
C MET A 160 3.32 -17.86 -5.19
N TRP A 161 3.24 -17.08 -4.13
CA TRP A 161 2.78 -17.55 -2.84
C TRP A 161 1.37 -18.14 -2.90
N GLY A 162 1.24 -19.34 -2.31
CA GLY A 162 -0.01 -20.01 -2.08
C GLY A 162 -0.62 -19.64 -0.71
N PRO A 163 -1.71 -20.34 -0.32
CA PRO A 163 -2.38 -20.11 0.96
C PRO A 163 -1.46 -20.26 2.18
N ASP A 164 -0.52 -21.20 2.16
CA ASP A 164 0.33 -21.51 3.34
C ASP A 164 1.35 -20.40 3.60
N GLU A 165 1.95 -19.82 2.56
CA GLU A 165 2.85 -18.67 2.69
C GLU A 165 2.11 -17.44 3.21
N TRP A 166 0.89 -17.21 2.71
CA TRP A 166 0.05 -16.12 3.20
C TRP A 166 -0.43 -16.34 4.64
N GLU A 167 -0.80 -17.57 5.02
CA GLU A 167 -1.14 -17.90 6.41
C GLU A 167 0.02 -17.60 7.34
N PHE A 168 1.24 -18.04 6.98
CA PHE A 168 2.43 -17.75 7.77
C PHE A 168 2.65 -16.24 7.96
N MET A 169 2.60 -15.49 6.85
CA MET A 169 2.83 -14.04 6.85
C MET A 169 1.79 -13.29 7.69
N LEU A 170 0.51 -13.59 7.48
CA LEU A 170 -0.58 -12.92 8.19
C LEU A 170 -0.58 -13.27 9.67
N SER A 171 -0.34 -14.54 10.02
CA SER A 171 -0.22 -14.98 11.41
C SER A 171 0.96 -14.31 12.13
N ASP A 172 2.11 -14.13 11.44
CA ASP A 172 3.25 -13.41 12.00
C ASP A 172 2.94 -11.93 12.22
N LEU A 173 2.27 -11.28 11.27
CA LEU A 173 1.79 -9.90 11.39
C LEU A 173 0.85 -9.71 12.57
N GLU A 174 -0.20 -10.49 12.64
CA GLU A 174 -1.21 -10.42 13.70
C GLU A 174 -0.62 -10.66 15.08
N LYS A 175 0.28 -11.63 15.18
CA LYS A 175 0.90 -12.00 16.47
C LYS A 175 1.91 -10.97 16.96
N ASN A 176 2.71 -10.39 16.05
CA ASN A 176 3.94 -9.67 16.44
C ASN A 176 3.93 -8.18 16.09
N LEU A 177 3.19 -7.74 15.07
CA LEU A 177 3.29 -6.39 14.52
C LEU A 177 1.95 -5.63 14.46
N LEU A 178 0.81 -6.32 14.46
CA LEU A 178 -0.51 -5.67 14.40
C LEU A 178 -1.08 -5.47 15.80
N GLU A 179 -1.63 -4.30 16.09
CA GLU A 179 -2.39 -4.06 17.31
C GLU A 179 -3.69 -4.87 17.31
N PRO A 180 -4.22 -5.26 18.48
CA PRO A 180 -5.56 -5.83 18.58
C PRO A 180 -6.59 -4.89 17.95
N GLY A 181 -7.43 -5.40 17.04
CA GLY A 181 -8.37 -4.57 16.28
C GLY A 181 -7.75 -3.82 15.09
N GLY A 182 -6.44 -3.97 14.85
CA GLY A 182 -5.76 -3.33 13.72
C GLY A 182 -6.22 -3.84 12.35
N THR A 183 -5.81 -3.18 11.31
CA THR A 183 -6.19 -3.49 9.92
C THR A 183 -4.98 -3.84 9.07
N ILE A 184 -5.09 -4.90 8.27
CA ILE A 184 -4.14 -5.24 7.22
C ILE A 184 -4.77 -4.89 5.87
N ALA A 185 -4.06 -4.11 5.03
CA ALA A 185 -4.50 -3.72 3.70
C ALA A 185 -3.45 -4.11 2.66
N LEU A 186 -3.78 -5.07 1.81
CA LEU A 186 -2.91 -5.60 0.77
C LEU A 186 -3.38 -5.13 -0.61
N GLU A 187 -2.46 -4.77 -1.50
CA GLU A 187 -2.72 -4.48 -2.91
C GLU A 187 -1.78 -5.29 -3.79
N PHE A 188 -2.35 -6.18 -4.58
CA PHE A 188 -1.64 -7.10 -5.47
C PHE A 188 -1.42 -6.47 -6.84
N ASN A 189 -0.32 -6.83 -7.49
CA ASN A 189 -0.12 -6.60 -8.91
C ASN A 189 -0.96 -7.60 -9.72
N GLU A 190 -1.42 -7.18 -10.89
CA GLU A 190 -2.14 -8.06 -11.82
C GLU A 190 -1.15 -8.86 -12.65
N GLU A 191 -1.34 -10.19 -12.70
CA GLU A 191 -0.58 -11.11 -13.51
C GLU A 191 -1.38 -11.47 -14.77
N PRO A 192 -0.76 -11.52 -15.96
CA PRO A 192 -1.50 -11.66 -17.22
C PRO A 192 -2.42 -12.87 -17.31
N GLU A 193 -2.04 -14.01 -16.73
CA GLU A 193 -2.79 -15.28 -16.85
C GLU A 193 -3.56 -15.65 -15.56
N ILE A 194 -3.20 -15.06 -14.43
CA ILE A 194 -3.69 -15.43 -13.10
C ILE A 194 -4.66 -14.37 -12.55
N GLY A 195 -4.53 -13.13 -13.02
CA GLY A 195 -5.14 -11.97 -12.38
C GLY A 195 -4.33 -11.53 -11.16
N PHE A 196 -4.99 -11.12 -10.09
CA PHE A 196 -4.29 -10.60 -8.90
C PHE A 196 -3.76 -11.69 -7.97
N TYR A 197 -4.38 -12.87 -7.97
CA TYR A 197 -4.03 -14.03 -7.15
C TYR A 197 -4.77 -15.27 -7.67
N THR A 198 -4.27 -16.47 -7.32
CA THR A 198 -4.93 -17.73 -7.70
C THR A 198 -6.28 -17.90 -7.02
N LYS A 199 -7.08 -18.85 -7.50
CA LYS A 199 -8.38 -19.16 -6.91
C LYS A 199 -8.24 -19.64 -5.46
N GLU A 200 -7.21 -20.42 -5.16
CA GLU A 200 -6.92 -20.96 -3.83
C GLU A 200 -6.57 -19.85 -2.85
N VAL A 201 -5.71 -18.90 -3.26
CA VAL A 201 -5.36 -17.74 -2.45
C VAL A 201 -6.57 -16.83 -2.21
N ARG A 202 -7.45 -16.67 -3.22
CA ARG A 202 -8.71 -15.95 -3.04
C ARG A 202 -9.59 -16.62 -2.00
N GLN A 203 -9.80 -17.94 -2.11
CA GLN A 203 -10.60 -18.71 -1.15
C GLN A 203 -10.02 -18.63 0.26
N TYR A 204 -8.70 -18.66 0.37
CA TYR A 204 -8.02 -18.46 1.65
C TYR A 204 -8.36 -17.11 2.27
N PHE A 205 -8.25 -16.00 1.54
CA PHE A 205 -8.62 -14.68 2.06
C PHE A 205 -10.11 -14.58 2.41
N GLU A 206 -10.99 -15.18 1.60
CA GLU A 206 -12.43 -15.24 1.89
C GLU A 206 -12.71 -16.02 3.19
N SER A 207 -12.00 -17.12 3.45
CA SER A 207 -12.10 -17.89 4.70
C SER A 207 -11.66 -17.11 5.95
N ARG A 208 -10.77 -16.13 5.75
CA ARG A 208 -10.32 -15.18 6.79
C ARG A 208 -11.27 -13.98 6.95
N SER A 209 -12.46 -14.04 6.38
CA SER A 209 -13.43 -12.92 6.34
C SER A 209 -12.89 -11.63 5.74
N ALA A 210 -11.90 -11.73 4.85
CA ALA A 210 -11.32 -10.58 4.17
C ALA A 210 -12.33 -9.92 3.25
N ARG A 211 -12.32 -8.59 3.20
CA ARG A 211 -13.03 -7.83 2.16
C ARG A 211 -12.13 -7.73 0.94
N ILE A 212 -12.63 -8.22 -0.18
CA ILE A 212 -11.86 -8.30 -1.43
C ILE A 212 -12.50 -7.41 -2.48
N PHE A 213 -11.69 -6.54 -3.09
CA PHE A 213 -12.11 -5.72 -4.24
C PHE A 213 -11.00 -5.68 -5.29
N ARG A 214 -11.19 -6.41 -6.40
CA ARG A 214 -10.14 -6.63 -7.41
C ARG A 214 -8.86 -7.16 -6.75
N GLY A 215 -7.72 -6.49 -6.96
CA GLY A 215 -6.43 -6.84 -6.35
C GLY A 215 -6.23 -6.36 -4.92
N ARG A 216 -7.26 -5.87 -4.22
CA ARG A 216 -7.15 -5.38 -2.85
C ARG A 216 -7.84 -6.30 -1.88
N VAL A 217 -7.14 -6.57 -0.78
CA VAL A 217 -7.60 -7.44 0.31
C VAL A 217 -7.48 -6.67 1.61
N PHE A 218 -8.56 -6.62 2.37
CA PHE A 218 -8.61 -5.96 3.67
C PHE A 218 -9.02 -6.98 4.72
N LEU A 219 -8.15 -7.16 5.72
CA LEU A 219 -8.43 -7.93 6.92
C LEU A 219 -8.50 -6.95 8.08
N ALA A 220 -9.61 -6.95 8.79
CA ALA A 220 -9.83 -6.08 9.93
C ALA A 220 -10.04 -6.94 11.18
N GLY A 221 -9.58 -6.47 12.34
CA GLY A 221 -9.92 -7.04 13.62
C GLY A 221 -11.42 -6.89 13.95
N GLU A 222 -11.86 -7.43 15.08
CA GLU A 222 -13.28 -7.46 15.48
C GLU A 222 -13.89 -6.06 15.59
N ASP A 223 -13.09 -5.05 16.00
CA ASP A 223 -13.47 -3.63 16.03
C ASP A 223 -12.47 -2.80 15.24
N PRO A 224 -12.59 -2.71 13.89
CA PRO A 224 -11.62 -2.02 13.09
C PRO A 224 -11.59 -0.51 13.39
N LEU A 225 -10.41 0.01 13.73
CA LEU A 225 -10.15 1.43 13.98
C LEU A 225 -10.51 2.30 12.77
N ILE A 226 -10.57 1.68 11.58
CA ILE A 226 -10.95 2.29 10.31
C ILE A 226 -11.93 1.38 9.58
N ALA A 227 -13.16 1.86 9.38
CA ALA A 227 -14.07 1.22 8.45
C ALA A 227 -13.69 1.64 7.01
N PRO A 228 -13.21 0.71 6.16
CA PRO A 228 -12.96 1.03 4.75
C PRO A 228 -14.24 1.60 4.12
N GLN A 229 -14.17 2.83 3.58
CA GLN A 229 -15.34 3.60 3.15
C GLN A 229 -16.00 3.09 1.85
N HIS A 230 -15.52 2.00 1.25
CA HIS A 230 -16.11 1.43 0.04
C HIS A 230 -16.92 0.16 0.35
N ARG A 231 -18.25 0.27 0.28
CA ARG A 231 -19.07 -0.91 0.01
C ARG A 231 -18.72 -1.40 -1.40
N PRO A 232 -18.38 -2.69 -1.60
CA PRO A 232 -18.29 -3.22 -2.95
C PRO A 232 -19.64 -2.98 -3.62
N VAL A 233 -19.65 -2.25 -4.73
CA VAL A 233 -20.81 -2.26 -5.64
C VAL A 233 -20.97 -3.72 -6.05
N ALA A 234 -22.08 -4.32 -5.66
CA ALA A 234 -22.40 -5.70 -6.00
C ALA A 234 -22.20 -5.86 -7.51
N ALA A 235 -21.27 -6.73 -7.90
CA ALA A 235 -21.17 -7.18 -9.27
C ALA A 235 -22.49 -7.86 -9.59
N ARG A 236 -23.38 -7.16 -10.33
CA ARG A 236 -24.47 -7.83 -11.01
C ARG A 236 -23.82 -8.71 -12.07
N ALA A 237 -24.04 -10.01 -11.89
CA ALA A 237 -23.73 -11.02 -12.89
C ALA A 237 -24.24 -10.55 -14.27
N LEU A 238 -23.36 -10.62 -15.26
CA LEU A 238 -23.68 -10.79 -16.66
C LEU A 238 -23.08 -12.11 -17.09
#